data_90ba7d16ac91241944c3f83f03c77eb7
#
_entry.id   90ba7d16ac91241944c3f83f03c77eb7
#
_cell.length_a   1.000
_cell.length_b   1.000
_cell.length_c   1.000
_cell.angle_alpha   90.00
_cell.angle_beta   90.00
_cell.angle_gamma   90.00
#
_symmetry.space_group_name_H-M   'P 1'
#
loop_
_entity.id
_entity.type
_entity.pdbx_description
1 polymer ?
#
loop_
_entity_poly.entity_id
_entity_poly.type
_entity_poly.pdbx_seq_one_letter_code
_entity_poly.pdbx_strand_id
1 'polypeptide(L)'
;MSFARGLRAILRQAPVVVMVGEIRDTETAQIAVQASLTGHLVLSTLHTNSASGAVTRLRDMGVESFLLSSSLAGIIAQRLVRRLCPQCRQFTPVSPQQSQMFKYHQLAVTTIGTPVGCPHCHQSGYQGRMAIHEMMVVTPELRAAIH
;
A
#
# COMPACT_ATOMS: atom_id res chain seq x y z
N MET A 1 -24.08 -6.91 -15.77
CA MET A 1 -23.04 -6.11 -16.48
C MET A 1 -21.73 -6.41 -15.81
N SER A 2 -20.67 -6.89 -16.52
CA SER A 2 -19.39 -7.17 -15.91
C SER A 2 -18.64 -5.86 -15.61
N PHE A 3 -17.79 -5.87 -14.59
CA PHE A 3 -16.98 -4.70 -14.19
C PHE A 3 -16.08 -4.22 -15.34
N ALA A 4 -15.42 -5.14 -16.02
CA ALA A 4 -14.58 -4.87 -17.19
C ALA A 4 -15.34 -4.18 -18.34
N ARG A 5 -16.59 -4.57 -18.58
CA ARG A 5 -17.46 -3.92 -19.58
C ARG A 5 -17.79 -2.48 -19.21
N GLY A 6 -18.06 -2.23 -17.92
CA GLY A 6 -18.27 -0.87 -17.40
C GLY A 6 -17.03 0.01 -17.55
N LEU A 7 -15.87 -0.53 -17.21
CA LEU A 7 -14.59 0.19 -17.33
C LEU A 7 -14.29 0.57 -18.79
N ARG A 8 -14.48 -0.33 -19.77
CA ARG A 8 -14.35 -0.01 -21.20
C ARG A 8 -15.29 1.11 -21.65
N ALA A 9 -16.52 1.15 -21.13
CA ALA A 9 -17.48 2.19 -21.47
C ALA A 9 -17.06 3.56 -20.92
N ILE A 10 -16.52 3.61 -19.71
CA ILE A 10 -16.00 4.83 -19.07
C ILE A 10 -14.79 5.38 -19.86
N LEU A 11 -13.85 4.53 -20.27
CA LEU A 11 -12.67 4.93 -21.02
C LEU A 11 -13.01 5.59 -22.37
N ARG A 12 -14.14 5.23 -22.97
CA ARG A 12 -14.63 5.88 -24.22
C ARG A 12 -15.14 7.30 -24.03
N GLN A 13 -15.33 7.75 -22.78
CA GLN A 13 -15.71 9.15 -22.47
C GLN A 13 -14.49 10.07 -22.32
N ALA A 14 -13.29 9.60 -22.69
CA ALA A 14 -12.03 10.33 -22.62
C ALA A 14 -11.75 10.95 -21.23
N PRO A 15 -11.87 10.21 -20.11
CA PRO A 15 -11.54 10.73 -18.79
C PRO A 15 -10.02 10.93 -18.69
N VAL A 16 -9.58 11.96 -17.96
CA VAL A 16 -8.15 12.14 -17.64
C VAL A 16 -7.71 11.19 -16.52
N VAL A 17 -8.58 11.02 -15.52
CA VAL A 17 -8.33 10.18 -14.35
C VAL A 17 -9.45 9.16 -14.21
N VAL A 18 -9.10 7.91 -14.01
CA VAL A 18 -10.04 6.80 -13.78
C VAL A 18 -9.73 6.14 -12.45
N MET A 19 -10.73 6.05 -11.58
CA MET A 19 -10.62 5.29 -10.34
C MET A 19 -11.32 3.95 -10.49
N VAL A 20 -10.55 2.88 -10.42
CA VAL A 20 -11.01 1.48 -10.41
C VAL A 20 -11.00 1.02 -8.96
N GLY A 21 -12.17 0.78 -8.36
CA GLY A 21 -12.27 0.48 -6.92
C GLY A 21 -11.32 -0.60 -6.46
N GLU A 22 -11.21 -1.71 -7.25
CA GLU A 22 -10.21 -2.75 -7.04
C GLU A 22 -10.01 -3.58 -8.31
N ILE A 23 -8.84 -4.19 -8.42
CA ILE A 23 -8.50 -5.17 -9.47
C ILE A 23 -8.47 -6.55 -8.83
N ARG A 24 -9.38 -7.45 -9.27
CA ARG A 24 -9.50 -8.82 -8.77
C ARG A 24 -9.23 -9.89 -9.82
N ASP A 25 -9.33 -9.54 -11.07
CA ASP A 25 -9.27 -10.47 -12.20
C ASP A 25 -8.37 -9.97 -13.34
N THR A 26 -7.95 -10.91 -14.16
CA THR A 26 -7.05 -10.67 -15.31
C THR A 26 -7.61 -9.65 -16.29
N GLU A 27 -8.91 -9.73 -16.62
CA GLU A 27 -9.53 -8.84 -17.61
C GLU A 27 -9.50 -7.38 -17.14
N THR A 28 -9.85 -7.13 -15.88
CA THR A 28 -9.80 -5.79 -15.27
C THR A 28 -8.36 -5.27 -15.20
N ALA A 29 -7.39 -6.12 -14.81
CA ALA A 29 -5.98 -5.76 -14.75
C ALA A 29 -5.44 -5.32 -16.12
N GLN A 30 -5.71 -6.08 -17.17
CA GLN A 30 -5.29 -5.78 -18.54
C GLN A 30 -5.90 -4.47 -19.05
N ILE A 31 -7.19 -4.23 -18.82
CA ILE A 31 -7.86 -2.99 -19.25
C ILE A 31 -7.27 -1.78 -18.51
N ALA A 32 -7.03 -1.89 -17.20
CA ALA A 32 -6.44 -0.82 -16.39
C ALA A 32 -5.03 -0.45 -16.88
N VAL A 33 -4.20 -1.45 -17.14
CA VAL A 33 -2.84 -1.26 -17.67
C VAL A 33 -2.88 -0.64 -19.06
N GLN A 34 -3.73 -1.12 -19.96
CA GLN A 34 -3.87 -0.55 -21.30
C GLN A 34 -4.36 0.90 -21.26
N ALA A 35 -5.31 1.23 -20.39
CA ALA A 35 -5.76 2.61 -20.19
C ALA A 35 -4.60 3.51 -19.75
N SER A 36 -3.77 3.04 -18.82
CA SER A 36 -2.57 3.76 -18.38
C SER A 36 -1.58 4.02 -19.53
N LEU A 37 -1.34 3.03 -20.37
CA LEU A 37 -0.45 3.16 -21.55
C LEU A 37 -1.00 4.12 -22.62
N THR A 38 -2.31 4.33 -22.66
CA THR A 38 -2.97 5.28 -23.57
C THR A 38 -3.16 6.67 -22.97
N GLY A 39 -2.49 6.98 -21.86
CA GLY A 39 -2.40 8.32 -21.30
C GLY A 39 -3.38 8.63 -20.16
N HIS A 40 -4.18 7.67 -19.70
CA HIS A 40 -5.05 7.85 -18.55
C HIS A 40 -4.27 7.67 -17.23
N LEU A 41 -4.53 8.52 -16.24
CA LEU A 41 -4.13 8.21 -14.86
C LEU A 41 -5.12 7.24 -14.26
N VAL A 42 -4.69 6.00 -14.04
CA VAL A 42 -5.52 4.95 -13.44
C VAL A 42 -5.12 4.76 -11.98
N LEU A 43 -6.07 4.97 -11.08
CA LEU A 43 -5.94 4.70 -9.64
C LEU A 43 -6.72 3.43 -9.31
N SER A 44 -6.12 2.50 -8.58
CA SER A 44 -6.81 1.28 -8.17
C SER A 44 -6.28 0.75 -6.84
N THR A 45 -6.99 -0.24 -6.28
CA THR A 45 -6.53 -0.98 -5.11
C THR A 45 -6.29 -2.44 -5.46
N LEU A 46 -5.37 -3.04 -4.71
CA LEU A 46 -5.04 -4.46 -4.75
C LEU A 46 -4.96 -4.98 -3.30
N HIS A 47 -5.39 -6.21 -3.08
CA HIS A 47 -5.22 -6.86 -1.79
C HIS A 47 -3.84 -7.53 -1.73
N THR A 48 -2.84 -6.77 -1.26
CA THR A 48 -1.47 -7.24 -1.06
C THR A 48 -0.91 -6.78 0.28
N ASN A 49 0.11 -7.46 0.76
CA ASN A 49 0.71 -7.19 2.07
C ASN A 49 1.88 -6.18 2.02
N SER A 50 2.39 -5.86 0.83
CA SER A 50 3.52 -4.95 0.61
C SER A 50 3.41 -4.28 -0.76
N ALA A 51 4.16 -3.20 -0.96
CA ALA A 51 4.20 -2.52 -2.26
C ALA A 51 4.81 -3.42 -3.35
N SER A 52 5.90 -4.12 -3.06
CA SER A 52 6.51 -5.09 -3.99
C SER A 52 5.59 -6.26 -4.33
N GLY A 53 4.81 -6.74 -3.36
CA GLY A 53 3.82 -7.79 -3.56
C GLY A 53 2.72 -7.44 -4.57
N ALA A 54 2.44 -6.16 -4.78
CA ALA A 54 1.48 -5.73 -5.79
C ALA A 54 1.98 -5.98 -7.22
N VAL A 55 3.28 -5.84 -7.48
CA VAL A 55 3.88 -6.18 -8.78
C VAL A 55 3.73 -7.67 -9.05
N THR A 56 4.08 -8.52 -8.09
CA THR A 56 3.91 -9.97 -8.19
C THR A 56 2.45 -10.33 -8.44
N ARG A 57 1.53 -9.72 -7.70
CA ARG A 57 0.10 -9.99 -7.83
C ARG A 57 -0.45 -9.65 -9.21
N LEU A 58 -0.03 -8.53 -9.82
CA LEU A 58 -0.42 -8.16 -11.18
C LEU A 58 0.16 -9.15 -12.22
N ARG A 59 1.38 -9.63 -12.01
CA ARG A 59 1.98 -10.70 -12.86
C ARG A 59 1.19 -12.00 -12.75
N ASP A 60 0.82 -12.42 -11.56
CA ASP A 60 -0.02 -13.60 -11.31
C ASP A 60 -1.39 -13.49 -11.99
N MET A 61 -1.90 -12.26 -12.14
CA MET A 61 -3.11 -11.97 -12.92
C MET A 61 -2.86 -11.95 -14.43
N GLY A 62 -1.68 -12.33 -14.92
CA GLY A 62 -1.35 -12.43 -16.34
C GLY A 62 -0.98 -11.10 -17.01
N VAL A 63 -0.59 -10.08 -16.23
CA VAL A 63 -0.03 -8.85 -16.79
C VAL A 63 1.48 -9.04 -17.01
N GLU A 64 1.93 -8.85 -18.23
CA GLU A 64 3.34 -9.04 -18.59
C GLU A 64 4.24 -7.97 -17.96
N SER A 65 5.45 -8.36 -17.58
CA SER A 65 6.41 -7.49 -16.87
C SER A 65 6.73 -6.20 -17.62
N PHE A 66 6.88 -6.24 -18.93
CA PHE A 66 7.19 -5.06 -19.73
C PHE A 66 6.03 -4.04 -19.75
N LEU A 67 4.78 -4.50 -19.66
CA LEU A 67 3.61 -3.62 -19.53
C LEU A 67 3.57 -2.98 -18.15
N LEU A 68 3.88 -3.74 -17.09
CA LEU A 68 3.95 -3.21 -15.72
C LEU A 68 5.05 -2.17 -15.56
N SER A 69 6.24 -2.45 -16.07
CA SER A 69 7.38 -1.53 -16.01
C SER A 69 7.07 -0.19 -16.71
N SER A 70 6.26 -0.22 -17.77
CA SER A 70 5.89 0.97 -18.56
C SER A 70 4.68 1.72 -18.00
N SER A 71 3.75 1.04 -17.31
CA SER A 71 2.48 1.61 -16.85
C SER A 71 2.47 2.02 -15.39
N LEU A 72 3.24 1.34 -14.51
CA LEU A 72 3.25 1.66 -13.08
C LEU A 72 4.01 2.97 -12.80
N ALA A 73 3.35 3.90 -12.12
CA ALA A 73 3.95 5.13 -11.61
C ALA A 73 4.42 4.98 -10.15
N GLY A 74 3.64 4.27 -9.34
CA GLY A 74 3.95 4.02 -7.93
C GLY A 74 2.92 3.13 -7.26
N ILE A 75 3.28 2.61 -6.11
CA ILE A 75 2.44 1.75 -5.28
C ILE A 75 2.54 2.24 -3.84
N ILE A 76 1.39 2.33 -3.17
CA ILE A 76 1.31 2.63 -1.75
C ILE A 76 0.65 1.46 -1.05
N ALA A 77 1.39 0.75 -0.21
CA ALA A 77 0.83 -0.24 0.68
C ALA A 77 0.50 0.42 2.04
N GLN A 78 -0.69 0.12 2.55
CA GLN A 78 -1.20 0.72 3.78
C GLN A 78 -1.55 -0.36 4.78
N ARG A 79 -1.20 -0.12 6.05
CA ARG A 79 -1.66 -0.92 7.19
C ARG A 79 -2.25 -0.03 8.26
N LEU A 80 -3.33 -0.49 8.88
CA LEU A 80 -3.90 0.16 10.04
C LEU A 80 -3.34 -0.50 11.31
N VAL A 81 -2.66 0.31 12.12
CA VAL A 81 -2.16 -0.12 13.44
C VAL A 81 -2.98 0.54 14.55
N ARG A 82 -3.09 -0.14 15.69
CA ARG A 82 -3.75 0.44 16.87
C ARG A 82 -2.92 1.58 17.43
N ARG A 83 -3.58 2.66 17.77
CA ARG A 83 -2.95 3.83 18.39
C ARG A 83 -2.96 3.69 19.90
N LEU A 84 -1.85 3.94 20.55
CA LEU A 84 -1.78 3.93 22.03
C LEU A 84 -2.71 4.99 22.62
N CYS A 85 -3.40 4.65 23.71
CA CYS A 85 -4.25 5.57 24.42
C CYS A 85 -3.43 6.75 24.96
N PRO A 86 -3.78 8.01 24.62
CA PRO A 86 -2.99 9.17 25.03
C PRO A 86 -3.01 9.40 26.54
N GLN A 87 -4.02 8.88 27.24
CA GLN A 87 -4.17 9.09 28.69
C GLN A 87 -3.36 8.09 29.54
N CYS A 88 -3.12 6.87 29.04
CA CYS A 88 -2.47 5.86 29.85
C CYS A 88 -1.19 5.25 29.24
N ARG A 89 -0.80 5.66 28.05
CA ARG A 89 0.48 5.21 27.47
C ARG A 89 1.64 5.64 28.36
N GLN A 90 2.58 4.76 28.54
CA GLN A 90 3.85 5.04 29.20
C GLN A 90 5.00 4.93 28.21
N PHE A 91 6.07 5.66 28.45
CA PHE A 91 7.29 5.56 27.67
C PHE A 91 8.32 4.82 28.50
N THR A 92 8.83 3.71 27.97
CA THR A 92 9.82 2.88 28.62
C THR A 92 11.09 2.85 27.79
N PRO A 93 12.27 2.73 28.41
CA PRO A 93 13.50 2.50 27.66
C PRO A 93 13.41 1.25 26.79
N VAL A 94 14.02 1.28 25.62
CA VAL A 94 14.10 0.11 24.73
C VAL A 94 14.94 -1.00 25.37
N SER A 95 14.51 -2.24 25.19
CA SER A 95 15.32 -3.39 25.60
C SER A 95 16.60 -3.52 24.75
N PRO A 96 17.63 -4.25 25.19
CA PRO A 96 18.83 -4.51 24.41
C PRO A 96 18.53 -5.09 23.00
N GLN A 97 17.59 -6.01 22.90
CA GLN A 97 17.16 -6.62 21.64
C GLN A 97 16.49 -5.61 20.71
N GLN A 98 15.58 -4.78 21.25
CA GLN A 98 14.94 -3.69 20.49
C GLN A 98 15.97 -2.64 20.04
N SER A 99 16.92 -2.29 20.91
CA SER A 99 18.01 -1.36 20.57
C SER A 99 18.85 -1.87 19.40
N GLN A 100 19.15 -3.17 19.37
CA GLN A 100 19.88 -3.79 18.27
C GLN A 100 19.09 -3.74 16.96
N MET A 101 17.79 -4.04 17.01
CA MET A 101 16.90 -3.95 15.85
C MET A 101 16.82 -2.52 15.32
N PHE A 102 16.64 -1.52 16.19
CA PHE A 102 16.60 -0.11 15.77
C PHE A 102 17.92 0.35 15.16
N LYS A 103 19.06 -0.06 15.73
CA LYS A 103 20.39 0.21 15.17
C LYS A 103 20.58 -0.41 13.79
N TYR A 104 20.12 -1.65 13.58
CA TYR A 104 20.15 -2.30 12.27
C TYR A 104 19.42 -1.49 11.20
N HIS A 105 18.30 -0.88 11.57
CA HIS A 105 17.53 0.02 10.70
C HIS A 105 17.99 1.49 10.75
N GLN A 106 19.14 1.78 11.34
CA GLN A 106 19.70 3.14 11.47
C GLN A 106 18.76 4.13 12.19
N LEU A 107 17.96 3.64 13.13
CA LEU A 107 17.03 4.43 13.92
C LEU A 107 17.59 4.71 15.32
N ALA A 108 17.67 5.99 15.70
CA ALA A 108 18.12 6.42 17.04
C ALA A 108 16.92 6.47 18.01
N VAL A 109 16.41 5.30 18.42
CA VAL A 109 15.29 5.17 19.34
C VAL A 109 15.79 4.74 20.71
N THR A 110 15.50 5.54 21.74
CA THR A 110 15.90 5.27 23.13
C THR A 110 14.72 4.84 24.01
N THR A 111 13.50 5.27 23.66
CA THR A 111 12.27 4.95 24.39
C THR A 111 11.16 4.54 23.43
N ILE A 112 10.26 3.67 23.89
CA ILE A 112 9.07 3.26 23.16
C ILE A 112 7.83 3.45 24.03
N GLY A 113 6.69 3.74 23.37
CA GLY A 113 5.40 3.79 24.03
C GLY A 113 4.85 2.38 24.28
N THR A 114 4.33 2.14 25.47
CA THR A 114 3.71 0.88 25.87
C THR A 114 2.25 1.08 26.28
N PRO A 115 1.35 0.14 25.97
CA PRO A 115 -0.04 0.19 26.41
C PRO A 115 -0.11 -0.19 27.90
N VAL A 116 -0.91 0.55 28.69
CA VAL A 116 -1.16 0.23 30.11
C VAL A 116 -2.62 -0.22 30.30
N GLY A 117 -3.55 0.61 29.95
CA GLY A 117 -4.98 0.42 30.19
C GLY A 117 -5.52 1.46 31.20
N CYS A 118 -6.69 1.98 30.94
CA CYS A 118 -7.43 2.88 31.82
C CYS A 118 -8.93 2.83 31.48
N PRO A 119 -9.81 3.41 32.32
CA PRO A 119 -11.25 3.47 32.02
C PRO A 119 -11.58 4.12 30.68
N HIS A 120 -10.82 5.13 30.26
CA HIS A 120 -11.03 5.83 28.99
C HIS A 120 -10.85 4.95 27.75
N CYS A 121 -9.94 3.99 27.79
CA CYS A 121 -9.71 3.04 26.71
C CYS A 121 -10.31 1.66 26.99
N HIS A 122 -11.21 1.54 27.94
CA HIS A 122 -11.81 0.28 28.38
C HIS A 122 -10.75 -0.79 28.72
N GLN A 123 -9.70 -0.40 29.45
CA GLN A 123 -8.56 -1.23 29.86
C GLN A 123 -7.72 -1.83 28.71
N SER A 124 -7.97 -1.45 27.48
CA SER A 124 -7.27 -2.00 26.32
C SER A 124 -5.86 -1.44 26.11
N GLY A 125 -5.57 -0.24 26.65
CA GLY A 125 -4.33 0.50 26.38
C GLY A 125 -4.28 1.17 24.99
N TYR A 126 -5.34 1.03 24.17
CA TYR A 126 -5.40 1.54 22.80
C TYR A 126 -6.67 2.37 22.56
N GLN A 127 -6.57 3.38 21.69
CA GLN A 127 -7.69 4.20 21.27
C GLN A 127 -7.54 4.63 19.81
N GLY A 128 -8.46 4.14 18.97
CA GLY A 128 -8.44 4.41 17.55
C GLY A 128 -7.33 3.67 16.80
N ARG A 129 -7.18 4.01 15.54
CA ARG A 129 -6.20 3.44 14.60
C ARG A 129 -5.51 4.56 13.84
N MET A 130 -4.31 4.27 13.37
CA MET A 130 -3.58 5.14 12.45
C MET A 130 -3.05 4.32 11.28
N ALA A 131 -2.95 4.95 10.13
CA ALA A 131 -2.35 4.32 8.98
C ALA A 131 -0.83 4.48 9.01
N ILE A 132 -0.13 3.42 8.66
CA ILE A 132 1.28 3.44 8.27
C ILE A 132 1.36 3.06 6.79
N HIS A 133 2.29 3.65 6.07
CA HIS A 133 2.40 3.52 4.63
C HIS A 133 3.81 3.08 4.24
N GLU A 134 3.87 2.17 3.27
CA GLU A 134 5.04 1.85 2.49
C GLU A 134 4.80 2.43 1.09
N MET A 135 5.70 3.28 0.61
CA MET A 135 5.58 3.90 -0.71
C MET A 135 6.73 3.46 -1.60
N MET A 136 6.39 2.93 -2.76
CA MET A 136 7.32 2.53 -3.81
C MET A 136 7.04 3.37 -5.06
N VAL A 137 7.91 4.32 -5.34
CA VAL A 137 7.90 5.09 -6.59
C VAL A 137 8.67 4.31 -7.65
N VAL A 138 8.08 4.15 -8.83
CA VAL A 138 8.71 3.40 -9.91
C VAL A 138 9.73 4.27 -10.64
N THR A 139 10.97 4.25 -10.17
CA THR A 139 12.14 4.91 -10.79
C THR A 139 12.59 4.16 -12.06
N PRO A 140 13.46 4.76 -12.90
CA PRO A 140 14.04 4.06 -14.05
C PRO A 140 14.75 2.76 -13.69
N GLU A 141 15.48 2.72 -12.56
CA GLU A 141 16.18 1.54 -12.05
C GLU A 141 15.18 0.45 -11.65
N LEU A 142 14.08 0.84 -10.98
CA LEU A 142 13.04 -0.11 -10.59
C LEU A 142 12.27 -0.62 -11.81
N ARG A 143 12.06 0.20 -12.84
CA ARG A 143 11.48 -0.24 -14.12
C ARG A 143 12.32 -1.34 -14.77
N ALA A 144 13.65 -1.17 -14.79
CA ALA A 144 14.55 -2.19 -15.32
C ALA A 144 14.52 -3.49 -14.50
N ALA A 145 14.28 -3.40 -13.18
CA ALA A 145 14.16 -4.58 -12.32
C ALA A 145 12.80 -5.30 -12.44
N ILE A 146 11.73 -4.59 -12.84
CA ILE A 146 10.39 -5.16 -13.07
C ILE A 146 10.33 -5.83 -14.45
N HIS A 147 11.03 -5.31 -15.44
CA HIS A 147 11.09 -5.81 -16.82
C HIS A 147 11.73 -7.19 -16.85
#